data_67a0c521d443e88fb721cb2ebe33d1b5
#
_entry.id   67a0c521d443e88fb721cb2ebe33d1b5
#
_cell.length_a   1.000
_cell.length_b   1.000
_cell.length_c   1.000
_cell.angle_alpha   90.00
_cell.angle_beta   90.00
_cell.angle_gamma   90.00
#
_symmetry.space_group_name_H-M   'P 1'
#
loop_
_entity.id
_entity.type
_entity.pdbx_description
1 polymer ?
#
loop_
_entity_poly.entity_id
_entity_poly.type
_entity_poly.pdbx_seq_one_letter_code
_entity_poly.pdbx_strand_id
1 'polypeptide(L)'
;YWSGYNQIMASNLMDSGLSPDEIINYLIENDVNNNPTIRQYGVVDIYEGGRSAAYTGGNCMDYKNHILGTNYAIQGNILLNEQILINIENNFNNTIGTLSDKLMAALQGANIPGADSRCLDNGTSSLSAFIRVAEPFDEPDNFLLDLNINNTNNNQEPINLLQNLYNEWLNEQDPLGDI
;
A
#
# COMPACT_ATOMS: atom_id res chain seq x y z
N TYR A 1 -10.12 11.14 1.41
CA TYR A 1 -10.46 11.13 2.85
C TYR A 1 -10.71 9.68 3.30
N TRP A 2 -10.01 9.24 4.35
CA TRP A 2 -10.21 7.92 4.96
C TRP A 2 -11.59 7.79 5.64
N SER A 3 -12.16 6.58 5.62
CA SER A 3 -13.41 6.24 6.32
C SER A 3 -13.31 4.84 6.90
N GLY A 4 -13.26 4.74 8.23
CA GLY A 4 -13.27 3.44 8.92
C GLY A 4 -14.55 2.63 8.65
N TYR A 5 -15.68 3.30 8.47
CA TYR A 5 -16.94 2.62 8.11
C TYR A 5 -16.83 1.93 6.74
N ASN A 6 -16.34 2.64 5.71
CA ASN A 6 -16.18 2.06 4.38
C ASN A 6 -15.15 0.92 4.37
N GLN A 7 -14.09 1.04 5.19
CA GLN A 7 -13.08 -0.01 5.33
C GLN A 7 -13.66 -1.29 5.96
N ILE A 8 -14.41 -1.15 7.07
CA ILE A 8 -15.11 -2.29 7.71
C ILE A 8 -16.11 -2.91 6.74
N MET A 9 -16.85 -2.08 5.99
CA MET A 9 -17.79 -2.59 5.00
C MET A 9 -17.08 -3.39 3.91
N ALA A 10 -15.94 -2.91 3.39
CA ALA A 10 -15.14 -3.64 2.41
C ALA A 10 -14.70 -5.02 2.94
N SER A 11 -14.23 -5.09 4.19
CA SER A 11 -13.85 -6.35 4.85
C SER A 11 -15.04 -7.32 4.94
N ASN A 12 -16.18 -6.86 5.42
CA ASN A 12 -17.39 -7.69 5.53
C ASN A 12 -17.88 -8.23 4.18
N LEU A 13 -17.79 -7.43 3.13
CA LEU A 13 -18.16 -7.84 1.78
C LEU A 13 -17.17 -8.87 1.22
N MET A 14 -15.88 -8.72 1.50
CA MET A 14 -14.84 -9.70 1.15
C MET A 14 -15.10 -11.02 1.86
N ASP A 15 -15.38 -11.01 3.16
CA ASP A 15 -15.74 -12.20 3.96
C ASP A 15 -17.02 -12.88 3.45
N SER A 16 -17.90 -12.11 2.83
CA SER A 16 -19.12 -12.62 2.18
C SER A 16 -18.88 -13.19 0.78
N GLY A 17 -17.64 -13.13 0.29
CA GLY A 17 -17.22 -13.72 -0.98
C GLY A 17 -17.40 -12.84 -2.21
N LEU A 18 -17.67 -11.54 -2.04
CA LEU A 18 -17.75 -10.61 -3.18
C LEU A 18 -16.37 -10.42 -3.82
N SER A 19 -16.37 -10.28 -5.14
CA SER A 19 -15.17 -9.94 -5.91
C SER A 19 -14.71 -8.50 -5.65
N PRO A 20 -13.43 -8.17 -5.93
CA PRO A 20 -12.92 -6.81 -5.83
C PRO A 20 -13.77 -5.76 -6.56
N ASP A 21 -14.23 -6.06 -7.78
CA ASP A 21 -15.09 -5.15 -8.56
C ASP A 21 -16.45 -4.94 -7.89
N GLU A 22 -17.08 -5.99 -7.39
CA GLU A 22 -18.36 -5.89 -6.67
C GLU A 22 -18.21 -5.06 -5.39
N ILE A 23 -17.10 -5.23 -4.66
CA ILE A 23 -16.80 -4.45 -3.45
C ILE A 23 -16.62 -2.98 -3.80
N ILE A 24 -15.81 -2.66 -4.82
CA ILE A 24 -15.58 -1.27 -5.26
C ILE A 24 -16.92 -0.61 -5.67
N ASN A 25 -17.74 -1.29 -6.47
CA ASN A 25 -19.04 -0.77 -6.90
C ASN A 25 -19.95 -0.51 -5.71
N TYR A 26 -20.02 -1.45 -4.77
CA TYR A 26 -20.81 -1.27 -3.55
C TYR A 26 -20.35 -0.05 -2.74
N LEU A 27 -19.03 0.13 -2.55
CA LEU A 27 -18.47 1.25 -1.80
C LEU A 27 -18.73 2.61 -2.46
N ILE A 28 -18.79 2.65 -3.80
CA ILE A 28 -19.13 3.86 -4.56
C ILE A 28 -20.62 4.20 -4.35
N GLU A 29 -21.48 3.20 -4.45
CA GLU A 29 -22.93 3.39 -4.34
C GLU A 29 -23.41 3.67 -2.90
N ASN A 30 -22.67 3.17 -1.90
CA ASN A 30 -23.04 3.22 -0.49
C ASN A 30 -22.04 3.99 0.40
N ASP A 31 -21.31 4.96 -0.17
CA ASP A 31 -20.36 5.76 0.63
C ASP A 31 -21.05 6.39 1.85
N VAL A 32 -20.42 6.26 3.02
CA VAL A 32 -20.97 6.70 4.31
C VAL A 32 -21.42 8.16 4.35
N ASN A 33 -20.76 9.01 3.53
CA ASN A 33 -21.10 10.45 3.41
C ASN A 33 -21.82 10.76 2.10
N ASN A 34 -22.22 9.74 1.34
CA ASN A 34 -22.80 9.88 0.01
C ASN A 34 -21.95 10.75 -0.94
N ASN A 35 -20.63 10.63 -0.79
CA ASN A 35 -19.64 11.38 -1.58
C ASN A 35 -18.41 10.53 -1.93
N PRO A 36 -18.56 9.54 -2.82
CA PRO A 36 -17.44 8.68 -3.21
C PRO A 36 -16.34 9.44 -3.98
N THR A 37 -16.65 10.63 -4.52
CA THR A 37 -15.68 11.37 -5.35
C THR A 37 -14.41 11.80 -4.60
N ILE A 38 -14.42 11.81 -3.27
CA ILE A 38 -13.26 12.11 -2.43
C ILE A 38 -12.54 10.86 -1.90
N ARG A 39 -12.95 9.67 -2.35
CA ARG A 39 -12.40 8.38 -1.90
C ARG A 39 -11.40 7.82 -2.90
N GLN A 40 -10.49 7.02 -2.36
CA GLN A 40 -9.59 6.18 -3.14
C GLN A 40 -9.57 4.79 -2.50
N TYR A 41 -9.80 3.77 -3.32
CA TYR A 41 -9.87 2.37 -2.89
C TYR A 41 -8.98 1.51 -3.76
N GLY A 42 -8.39 0.47 -3.16
CA GLY A 42 -7.79 -0.66 -3.83
C GLY A 42 -8.20 -1.93 -3.09
N VAL A 43 -8.65 -2.92 -3.81
CA VAL A 43 -9.05 -4.23 -3.29
C VAL A 43 -8.37 -5.31 -4.10
N VAL A 44 -7.78 -6.27 -3.41
CA VAL A 44 -7.09 -7.42 -4.01
C VAL A 44 -7.51 -8.68 -3.26
N ASP A 45 -7.72 -9.77 -3.97
CA ASP A 45 -7.87 -11.09 -3.40
C ASP A 45 -6.96 -12.11 -4.10
N ILE A 46 -6.89 -13.32 -3.53
CA ILE A 46 -6.06 -14.41 -4.06
C ILE A 46 -6.88 -15.47 -4.82
N TYR A 47 -8.16 -15.22 -5.05
CA TYR A 47 -9.04 -16.17 -5.73
C TYR A 47 -8.62 -16.34 -7.19
N GLU A 48 -8.57 -17.60 -7.67
CA GLU A 48 -8.19 -17.96 -9.06
C GLU A 48 -6.84 -17.36 -9.52
N GLY A 49 -5.88 -17.17 -8.61
CA GLY A 49 -4.56 -16.62 -8.94
C GLY A 49 -4.46 -15.11 -8.76
N GLY A 50 -5.50 -14.49 -8.24
CA GLY A 50 -5.54 -13.08 -7.90
C GLY A 50 -6.50 -12.27 -8.76
N ARG A 51 -7.28 -11.41 -8.09
CA ARG A 51 -8.14 -10.41 -8.73
C ARG A 51 -7.87 -9.06 -8.06
N SER A 52 -8.00 -7.99 -8.81
CA SER A 52 -7.79 -6.64 -8.29
C SER A 52 -8.79 -5.66 -8.88
N ALA A 53 -9.21 -4.69 -8.08
CA ALA A 53 -9.99 -3.55 -8.52
C ALA A 53 -9.55 -2.30 -7.75
N ALA A 54 -9.72 -1.13 -8.36
CA ALA A 54 -9.43 0.13 -7.71
C ALA A 54 -10.39 1.24 -8.16
N TYR A 55 -10.48 2.25 -7.33
CA TYR A 55 -11.22 3.47 -7.61
C TYR A 55 -10.44 4.69 -7.13
N THR A 56 -10.34 5.70 -7.98
CA THR A 56 -9.80 7.01 -7.62
C THR A 56 -10.84 8.08 -7.92
N GLY A 57 -11.41 8.65 -6.88
CA GLY A 57 -12.45 9.66 -6.98
C GLY A 57 -11.95 10.95 -7.61
N GLY A 58 -12.79 11.58 -8.46
CA GLY A 58 -12.41 12.77 -9.22
C GLY A 58 -12.00 13.97 -8.36
N ASN A 59 -12.46 14.03 -7.10
CA ASN A 59 -12.16 15.09 -6.14
C ASN A 59 -11.03 14.71 -5.14
N CYS A 60 -10.32 13.59 -5.34
CA CYS A 60 -9.05 13.38 -4.68
C CYS A 60 -8.04 14.45 -5.14
N MET A 61 -7.10 14.81 -4.28
CA MET A 61 -6.11 15.86 -4.63
C MET A 61 -5.06 15.32 -5.59
N ASP A 62 -4.69 16.13 -6.58
CA ASP A 62 -3.68 15.80 -7.59
C ASP A 62 -2.24 15.84 -7.00
N TYR A 63 -1.30 15.10 -7.60
CA TYR A 63 -1.57 14.05 -8.59
C TYR A 63 -2.21 12.85 -7.92
N LYS A 64 -3.16 12.23 -8.60
CA LYS A 64 -3.89 11.07 -8.10
C LYS A 64 -4.12 10.07 -9.22
N ASN A 65 -3.89 8.82 -8.98
CA ASN A 65 -4.21 7.72 -9.91
C ASN A 65 -4.10 6.37 -9.21
N HIS A 66 -4.40 5.32 -9.93
CA HIS A 66 -4.12 3.94 -9.56
C HIS A 66 -3.59 3.13 -10.75
N ILE A 67 -2.88 2.05 -10.45
CA ILE A 67 -2.41 1.03 -11.40
C ILE A 67 -2.89 -0.32 -10.88
N LEU A 68 -3.38 -1.18 -11.76
CA LEU A 68 -3.84 -2.52 -11.45
C LEU A 68 -3.00 -3.57 -12.17
N GLY A 69 -2.59 -4.59 -11.46
CA GLY A 69 -2.11 -5.85 -12.02
C GLY A 69 -3.02 -7.01 -11.60
N THR A 70 -2.73 -8.22 -12.02
CA THR A 70 -3.58 -9.37 -11.73
C THR A 70 -3.82 -9.58 -10.24
N ASN A 71 -2.80 -9.35 -9.41
CA ASN A 71 -2.81 -9.62 -7.98
C ASN A 71 -2.28 -8.45 -7.13
N TYR A 72 -2.34 -7.24 -7.65
CA TYR A 72 -1.99 -6.03 -6.92
C TYR A 72 -2.82 -4.83 -7.34
N ALA A 73 -2.97 -3.89 -6.43
CA ALA A 73 -3.50 -2.56 -6.67
C ALA A 73 -2.54 -1.54 -6.06
N ILE A 74 -2.11 -0.57 -6.85
CA ILE A 74 -1.24 0.54 -6.43
C ILE A 74 -2.03 1.81 -6.59
N GLN A 75 -2.15 2.62 -5.56
CA GLN A 75 -2.89 3.87 -5.63
C GLN A 75 -2.25 4.95 -4.77
N GLY A 76 -2.42 6.18 -5.17
CA GLY A 76 -1.99 7.33 -4.41
C GLY A 76 -2.70 8.62 -4.82
N ASN A 77 -2.73 9.57 -3.93
CA ASN A 77 -3.17 10.94 -4.15
C ASN A 77 -2.24 11.90 -3.41
N ILE A 78 -2.27 13.18 -3.78
CA ILE A 78 -1.31 14.20 -3.32
C ILE A 78 0.14 13.82 -3.73
N LEU A 79 0.28 13.03 -4.76
CA LEU A 79 1.58 12.61 -5.25
C LEU A 79 2.26 13.73 -6.03
N LEU A 80 3.58 13.67 -6.10
CA LEU A 80 4.39 14.58 -6.91
C LEU A 80 3.99 14.53 -8.39
N ASN A 81 3.87 13.31 -8.93
CA ASN A 81 3.47 13.04 -10.31
C ASN A 81 3.20 11.53 -10.50
N GLU A 82 2.87 11.13 -11.73
CA GLU A 82 2.59 9.74 -12.09
C GLU A 82 3.79 8.79 -11.94
N GLN A 83 5.02 9.32 -12.04
CA GLN A 83 6.22 8.50 -11.99
C GLN A 83 6.37 7.76 -10.66
N ILE A 84 5.78 8.28 -9.58
CA ILE A 84 5.76 7.60 -8.28
C ILE A 84 5.08 6.23 -8.40
N LEU A 85 3.88 6.17 -8.97
CA LEU A 85 3.15 4.91 -9.13
C LEU A 85 3.86 3.95 -10.11
N ILE A 86 4.41 4.49 -11.20
CA ILE A 86 5.17 3.71 -12.19
C ILE A 86 6.42 3.08 -11.56
N ASN A 87 7.15 3.83 -10.73
CA ASN A 87 8.33 3.31 -10.03
C ASN A 87 7.97 2.21 -9.03
N ILE A 88 6.88 2.39 -8.27
CA ILE A 88 6.35 1.38 -7.35
C ILE A 88 6.06 0.08 -8.11
N GLU A 89 5.32 0.17 -9.22
CA GLU A 89 4.96 -0.98 -10.05
C GLU A 89 6.20 -1.67 -10.64
N ASN A 90 7.12 -0.91 -11.22
CA ASN A 90 8.36 -1.43 -11.80
C ASN A 90 9.19 -2.18 -10.77
N ASN A 91 9.37 -1.60 -9.57
CA ASN A 91 10.15 -2.24 -8.53
C ASN A 91 9.47 -3.51 -8.03
N PHE A 92 8.14 -3.49 -7.83
CA PHE A 92 7.38 -4.67 -7.44
C PHE A 92 7.54 -5.82 -8.45
N ASN A 93 7.37 -5.52 -9.74
CA ASN A 93 7.37 -6.54 -10.79
C ASN A 93 8.77 -7.06 -11.13
N ASN A 94 9.81 -6.24 -11.02
CA ASN A 94 11.18 -6.61 -11.37
C ASN A 94 11.95 -7.26 -10.21
N THR A 95 11.45 -7.17 -8.97
CA THR A 95 12.10 -7.79 -7.81
C THR A 95 11.83 -9.28 -7.78
N ILE A 96 12.91 -10.06 -7.67
CA ILE A 96 12.87 -11.51 -7.44
C ILE A 96 12.98 -11.74 -5.94
N GLY A 97 12.11 -12.58 -5.38
CA GLY A 97 12.10 -12.88 -3.95
C GLY A 97 10.70 -13.12 -3.41
N THR A 98 10.57 -13.05 -2.10
CA THR A 98 9.31 -13.19 -1.37
C THR A 98 8.36 -12.02 -1.61
N LEU A 99 7.12 -12.12 -1.13
CA LEU A 99 6.17 -10.99 -1.18
C LEU A 99 6.72 -9.79 -0.39
N SER A 100 7.35 -10.04 0.75
CA SER A 100 7.96 -8.97 1.57
C SER A 100 9.09 -8.24 0.83
N ASP A 101 9.96 -8.97 0.10
CA ASP A 101 11.01 -8.36 -0.73
C ASP A 101 10.41 -7.45 -1.81
N LYS A 102 9.37 -7.93 -2.50
CA LYS A 102 8.67 -7.18 -3.54
C LYS A 102 7.99 -5.92 -3.00
N LEU A 103 7.35 -6.02 -1.83
CA LEU A 103 6.68 -4.88 -1.19
C LEU A 103 7.69 -3.84 -0.69
N MET A 104 8.82 -4.28 -0.12
CA MET A 104 9.88 -3.34 0.30
C MET A 104 10.50 -2.64 -0.91
N ALA A 105 10.76 -3.37 -1.99
CA ALA A 105 11.23 -2.78 -3.24
C ALA A 105 10.20 -1.81 -3.86
N ALA A 106 8.92 -2.13 -3.79
CA ALA A 106 7.85 -1.23 -4.21
C ALA A 106 7.87 0.09 -3.45
N LEU A 107 8.01 0.05 -2.12
CA LEU A 107 8.16 1.25 -1.29
C LEU A 107 9.40 2.07 -1.68
N GLN A 108 10.52 1.43 -2.02
CA GLN A 108 11.71 2.12 -2.54
C GLN A 108 11.43 2.85 -3.87
N GLY A 109 10.45 2.41 -4.66
CA GLY A 109 9.98 3.14 -5.84
C GLY A 109 9.36 4.50 -5.52
N ALA A 110 8.81 4.65 -4.31
CA ALA A 110 8.27 5.91 -3.78
C ALA A 110 9.30 6.70 -2.94
N ASN A 111 10.52 6.21 -2.76
CA ASN A 111 11.57 6.87 -1.98
C ASN A 111 12.20 8.04 -2.76
N ILE A 112 11.40 9.04 -3.03
CA ILE A 112 11.75 10.23 -3.79
C ILE A 112 11.28 11.46 -2.99
N PRO A 113 12.13 12.46 -2.74
CA PRO A 113 11.72 13.69 -2.07
C PRO A 113 10.46 14.30 -2.72
N GLY A 114 9.41 14.48 -1.91
CA GLY A 114 8.12 14.96 -2.35
C GLY A 114 7.23 13.92 -3.03
N ALA A 115 7.49 12.61 -2.89
CA ALA A 115 6.54 11.59 -3.34
C ALA A 115 5.14 11.88 -2.81
N ASP A 116 5.00 12.19 -1.52
CA ASP A 116 3.91 13.04 -1.01
C ASP A 116 4.31 14.50 -1.25
N SER A 117 3.60 15.21 -2.12
CA SER A 117 3.98 16.57 -2.54
C SER A 117 4.08 17.57 -1.38
N ARG A 118 3.43 17.29 -0.25
CA ARG A 118 3.51 18.08 0.99
C ARG A 118 4.87 17.96 1.70
N CYS A 119 5.62 16.90 1.42
CA CYS A 119 6.91 16.60 2.02
C CYS A 119 8.11 17.07 1.17
N LEU A 120 7.85 17.72 0.03
CA LEU A 120 8.92 18.20 -0.86
C LEU A 120 9.90 19.12 -0.15
N ASP A 121 9.40 20.11 0.59
CA ASP A 121 10.22 21.07 1.33
C ASP A 121 10.97 20.41 2.51
N ASN A 122 10.48 19.27 2.99
CA ASN A 122 11.15 18.47 4.03
C ASN A 122 12.31 17.63 3.45
N GLY A 123 12.41 17.51 2.14
CA GLY A 123 13.41 16.67 1.47
C GLY A 123 13.17 15.16 1.65
N THR A 124 11.95 14.75 2.01
CA THR A 124 11.56 13.36 2.27
C THR A 124 10.43 12.91 1.34
N SER A 125 10.25 11.60 1.18
CA SER A 125 9.15 11.03 0.41
C SER A 125 7.80 11.20 1.10
N SER A 126 7.80 11.07 2.43
CA SER A 126 6.64 11.13 3.32
C SER A 126 7.12 11.40 4.76
N LEU A 127 6.22 11.32 5.75
CA LEU A 127 6.55 11.39 7.17
C LEU A 127 6.36 10.06 7.90
N SER A 128 5.84 9.05 7.22
CA SER A 128 5.61 7.72 7.79
C SER A 128 5.66 6.67 6.67
N ALA A 129 5.98 5.43 7.04
CA ALA A 129 5.96 4.29 6.15
C ALA A 129 5.66 3.02 6.95
N PHE A 130 5.03 2.04 6.32
CA PHE A 130 4.86 0.72 6.92
C PHE A 130 4.86 -0.36 5.85
N ILE A 131 5.14 -1.58 6.29
CA ILE A 131 4.98 -2.79 5.50
C ILE A 131 4.32 -3.85 6.39
N ARG A 132 3.33 -4.55 5.84
CA ARG A 132 2.67 -5.66 6.51
C ARG A 132 2.46 -6.81 5.55
N VAL A 133 2.79 -8.02 5.99
CA VAL A 133 2.56 -9.28 5.26
C VAL A 133 1.90 -10.27 6.19
N ALA A 134 0.79 -10.85 5.73
CA ALA A 134 0.09 -11.93 6.40
C ALA A 134 0.25 -13.24 5.62
N GLU A 135 0.27 -14.35 6.34
CA GLU A 135 0.12 -15.69 5.78
C GLU A 135 -1.33 -16.19 5.95
N PRO A 136 -1.76 -17.20 5.17
CA PRO A 136 -3.16 -17.65 5.17
C PRO A 136 -3.71 -18.13 6.52
N PHE A 137 -2.85 -18.45 7.46
CA PHE A 137 -3.20 -19.00 8.78
C PHE A 137 -2.70 -18.13 9.94
N ASP A 138 -2.28 -16.91 9.65
CA ASP A 138 -1.92 -15.97 10.71
C ASP A 138 -3.13 -15.66 11.58
N GLU A 139 -2.91 -15.65 12.90
CA GLU A 139 -3.93 -15.17 13.83
C GLU A 139 -4.12 -13.65 13.66
N PRO A 140 -5.30 -13.13 13.96
CA PRO A 140 -5.53 -11.69 13.95
C PRO A 140 -4.46 -10.95 14.76
N ASP A 141 -3.89 -9.90 14.18
CA ASP A 141 -2.83 -9.07 14.77
C ASP A 141 -1.47 -9.77 15.00
N ASN A 142 -1.26 -10.98 14.47
CA ASN A 142 0.01 -11.69 14.51
C ASN A 142 0.48 -12.01 13.08
N PHE A 143 0.96 -11.00 12.37
CA PHE A 143 1.37 -11.10 10.98
C PHE A 143 2.80 -11.63 10.83
N LEU A 144 3.09 -12.31 9.72
CA LEU A 144 4.46 -12.69 9.34
C LEU A 144 5.41 -11.51 9.42
N LEU A 145 4.99 -10.35 8.96
CA LEU A 145 5.75 -9.10 8.99
C LEU A 145 4.82 -7.94 9.30
N ASP A 146 5.17 -7.12 10.28
CA ASP A 146 4.50 -5.84 10.56
C ASP A 146 5.51 -4.82 11.08
N LEU A 147 6.04 -3.99 10.20
CA LEU A 147 7.02 -2.95 10.51
C LEU A 147 6.44 -1.57 10.23
N ASN A 148 6.65 -0.65 11.17
CA ASN A 148 6.09 0.68 11.12
C ASN A 148 7.11 1.75 11.48
N ILE A 149 7.15 2.81 10.68
CA ILE A 149 7.75 4.11 11.00
C ILE A 149 6.59 5.11 11.09
N ASN A 150 6.15 5.42 12.31
CA ASN A 150 4.90 6.15 12.53
C ASN A 150 4.98 7.64 12.23
N ASN A 151 6.10 8.27 12.53
CA ASN A 151 6.30 9.69 12.25
C ASN A 151 7.80 10.01 12.29
N THR A 152 8.28 10.71 11.29
CA THR A 152 9.67 11.17 11.23
C THR A 152 9.75 12.68 11.38
N ASN A 153 10.89 13.15 11.88
CA ASN A 153 11.22 14.56 11.86
C ASN A 153 11.61 14.98 10.42
N ASN A 154 11.63 16.28 10.17
CA ASN A 154 12.13 16.83 8.90
C ASN A 154 13.53 16.27 8.59
N ASN A 155 13.78 15.96 7.32
CA ASN A 155 15.02 15.38 6.80
C ASN A 155 15.31 13.92 7.24
N GLN A 156 14.37 13.22 7.85
CA GLN A 156 14.47 11.78 8.09
C GLN A 156 13.55 11.04 7.12
N GLU A 157 14.13 10.31 6.18
CA GLU A 157 13.40 9.55 5.19
C GLU A 157 12.82 8.25 5.81
N PRO A 158 11.47 8.14 5.93
CA PRO A 158 10.86 7.01 6.62
C PRO A 158 11.04 5.68 5.89
N ILE A 159 11.13 5.67 4.55
CA ILE A 159 11.34 4.44 3.78
C ILE A 159 12.75 3.88 4.03
N ASN A 160 13.75 4.75 4.20
CA ASN A 160 15.10 4.30 4.56
C ASN A 160 15.15 3.70 5.96
N LEU A 161 14.44 4.30 6.92
CA LEU A 161 14.34 3.75 8.27
C LEU A 161 13.59 2.41 8.26
N LEU A 162 12.52 2.30 7.49
CA LEU A 162 11.78 1.06 7.32
C LEU A 162 12.63 -0.03 6.69
N GLN A 163 13.47 0.31 5.70
CA GLN A 163 14.42 -0.63 5.08
C GLN A 163 15.41 -1.19 6.11
N ASN A 164 15.88 -0.36 7.05
CA ASN A 164 16.77 -0.83 8.11
C ASN A 164 16.06 -1.84 9.01
N LEU A 165 14.82 -1.57 9.45
CA LEU A 165 14.01 -2.52 10.22
C LEU A 165 13.75 -3.81 9.43
N TYR A 166 13.50 -3.70 8.12
CA TYR A 166 13.31 -4.86 7.26
C TYR A 166 14.58 -5.73 7.18
N ASN A 167 15.74 -5.12 7.04
CA ASN A 167 17.01 -5.84 7.03
C ASN A 167 17.31 -6.53 8.37
N GLU A 168 16.98 -5.88 9.49
CA GLU A 168 17.09 -6.48 10.83
C GLU A 168 16.16 -7.69 10.95
N TRP A 169 14.90 -7.57 10.51
CA TRP A 169 13.95 -8.67 10.50
C TRP A 169 14.44 -9.85 9.65
N LEU A 170 14.99 -9.61 8.44
CA LEU A 170 15.57 -10.68 7.61
C LEU A 170 16.69 -11.43 8.32
N ASN A 171 17.57 -10.73 9.02
CA ASN A 171 18.68 -11.35 9.77
C ASN A 171 18.15 -12.21 10.95
N GLU A 172 17.00 -11.88 11.52
CA GLU A 172 16.35 -12.66 12.57
C GLU A 172 15.70 -13.94 12.01
N GLN A 173 15.22 -13.90 10.75
CA GLN A 173 14.65 -15.09 10.09
C GLN A 173 15.72 -16.11 9.68
N ASP A 174 16.93 -15.64 9.35
CA ASP A 174 18.07 -16.49 8.98
C ASP A 174 19.32 -16.13 9.82
N PRO A 175 19.32 -16.49 11.12
CA PRO A 175 20.40 -16.09 12.04
C PRO A 175 21.74 -16.77 11.77
N LEU A 176 21.81 -17.74 10.86
CA LEU A 176 23.03 -18.49 10.55
C LEU A 176 23.65 -18.12 9.20
N GLY A 177 22.91 -17.40 8.35
CA GLY A 177 23.33 -17.10 6.97
C GLY A 177 23.88 -18.34 6.27
N ASP A 178 23.49 -18.65 5.08
CA ASP A 178 24.09 -19.78 4.32
C ASP A 178 25.64 -19.68 4.36
N ILE A 179 26.29 -20.61 5.11
CA ILE A 179 27.75 -20.77 5.18
C ILE A 179 28.21 -21.45 3.90
#